data_e08a4447cabc87276f0deffd2910383c
#
_entry.id   e08a4447cabc87276f0deffd2910383c
#
_cell.length_a   1.000
_cell.length_b   1.000
_cell.length_c   1.000
_cell.angle_alpha   90.00
_cell.angle_beta   90.00
_cell.angle_gamma   90.00
#
_symmetry.space_group_name_H-M   'P 1'
#
loop_
_entity.id
_entity.type
_entity.pdbx_description
1 polymer ?
#
loop_
_entity_poly.entity_id
_entity_poly.type
_entity_poly.pdbx_seq_one_letter_code
_entity_poly.pdbx_strand_id
1 'polypeptide(L)' 'MNTLKDLKIGKTARVIKVHGEGAVRRRIMDMGITKGVEIYLRKVAPLGDPMELTVRGYELSIRKEDAQMIEIEA' A
#
# COMPACT_ATOMS: atom_id res chain seq x y z
N MET A 1 7.10 -8.06 -10.99
CA MET A 1 6.08 -7.06 -10.62
C MET A 1 6.39 -6.55 -9.22
N ASN A 2 6.49 -5.22 -9.09
CA ASN A 2 6.71 -4.64 -7.77
C ASN A 2 5.37 -4.39 -7.08
N THR A 3 5.32 -4.73 -5.81
CA THR A 3 4.14 -4.47 -5.01
C THR A 3 4.50 -3.57 -3.83
N LEU A 4 3.48 -3.06 -3.15
CA LEU A 4 3.70 -2.21 -1.99
C LEU A 4 4.53 -2.91 -0.92
N LYS A 5 4.43 -4.24 -0.85
CA LYS A 5 5.23 -5.04 0.07
C LYS A 5 6.73 -4.85 -0.15
N ASP A 6 7.14 -4.53 -1.38
CA ASP A 6 8.55 -4.37 -1.75
C ASP A 6 9.07 -2.94 -1.56
N LEU A 7 8.18 -2.00 -1.24
CA LEU A 7 8.58 -0.61 -1.06
C LEU A 7 9.42 -0.46 0.20
N LYS A 8 10.48 0.35 0.10
CA LYS A 8 11.37 0.57 1.23
C LYS A 8 10.91 1.76 2.06
N ILE A 9 11.22 1.72 3.36
CA ILE A 9 10.88 2.79 4.29
C ILE A 9 11.49 4.11 3.81
N GLY A 10 10.68 5.15 3.85
CA GLY A 10 11.10 6.48 3.41
C GLY A 10 10.93 6.74 1.93
N LYS A 11 10.39 5.78 1.18
CA LYS A 11 10.20 5.92 -0.26
C LYS A 11 8.73 6.11 -0.60
N THR A 12 8.51 6.73 -1.76
CA THR A 12 7.18 6.98 -2.31
C THR A 12 7.04 6.19 -3.61
N ALA A 13 5.86 5.65 -3.84
CA ALA A 13 5.57 4.96 -5.09
C ALA A 13 4.14 5.28 -5.53
N ARG A 14 3.89 5.13 -6.81
CA ARG A 14 2.56 5.36 -7.38
C ARG A 14 1.87 4.03 -7.62
N VAL A 15 0.60 3.96 -7.27
CA VAL A 15 -0.20 2.75 -7.48
C VAL A 15 -0.51 2.59 -8.96
N ILE A 16 -0.17 1.42 -9.51
CA ILE A 16 -0.50 1.06 -10.89
C ILE A 16 -1.84 0.36 -10.92
N LYS A 17 -2.03 -0.59 -10.02
CA LYS A 17 -3.24 -1.40 -10.01
C LYS A 17 -3.43 -2.06 -8.64
N VAL A 18 -4.68 -2.19 -8.23
CA VAL A 18 -5.03 -2.96 -7.04
C VAL A 18 -5.56 -4.30 -7.53
N HIS A 19 -4.83 -5.36 -7.19
CA HIS A 19 -5.21 -6.72 -7.53
C HIS A 19 -6.13 -7.31 -6.45
N GLY A 20 -6.52 -8.54 -6.62
CA GLY A 20 -7.42 -9.21 -5.69
C GLY A 20 -8.85 -9.11 -6.16
N GLU A 21 -9.75 -9.72 -5.42
CA GLU A 21 -11.17 -9.80 -5.77
C GLU A 21 -12.05 -9.51 -4.57
N GLY A 22 -13.29 -9.09 -4.86
CA GLY A 22 -14.33 -8.96 -3.86
C GLY A 22 -13.99 -8.01 -2.74
N ALA A 23 -14.16 -8.50 -1.50
CA ALA A 23 -14.06 -7.67 -0.30
C ALA A 23 -12.65 -7.12 -0.06
N VAL A 24 -11.61 -7.88 -0.38
CA VAL A 24 -10.22 -7.45 -0.16
C VAL A 24 -9.91 -6.23 -1.02
N ARG A 25 -10.21 -6.31 -2.31
CA ARG A 25 -9.96 -5.21 -3.23
C ARG A 25 -10.78 -3.98 -2.83
N ARG A 26 -12.05 -4.19 -2.50
CA ARG A 26 -12.93 -3.09 -2.08
C ARG A 26 -12.41 -2.41 -0.82
N ARG A 27 -11.98 -3.19 0.17
CA ARG A 27 -11.43 -2.65 1.41
C ARG A 27 -10.21 -1.77 1.16
N ILE A 28 -9.31 -2.24 0.30
CA ILE A 28 -8.11 -1.48 -0.05
C ILE A 28 -8.49 -0.17 -0.73
N MET A 29 -9.40 -0.22 -1.67
CA MET A 29 -9.83 0.98 -2.38
C MET A 29 -10.58 1.96 -1.48
N ASP A 30 -11.34 1.44 -0.52
CA ASP A 30 -12.07 2.28 0.43
C ASP A 30 -11.12 3.06 1.33
N MET A 31 -9.89 2.59 1.51
CA MET A 31 -8.87 3.31 2.27
C MET A 31 -8.23 4.44 1.46
N GLY A 32 -8.66 4.63 0.23
CA GLY A 32 -8.11 5.67 -0.65
C GLY A 32 -6.95 5.19 -1.51
N ILE A 33 -6.65 3.90 -1.47
CA ILE A 33 -5.58 3.33 -2.29
C ILE A 33 -6.16 2.92 -3.63
N THR A 34 -6.04 3.81 -4.60
CA THR A 34 -6.59 3.62 -5.93
C THR A 34 -5.51 3.89 -6.97
N LYS A 35 -5.78 3.47 -8.21
CA LYS A 35 -4.84 3.67 -9.32
C LYS A 35 -4.42 5.14 -9.42
N GLY A 36 -3.12 5.37 -9.53
CA GLY A 36 -2.56 6.70 -9.71
C GLY A 36 -2.22 7.44 -8.43
N VAL A 37 -2.64 6.92 -7.27
CA VAL A 37 -2.36 7.60 -6.01
C VAL A 37 -0.92 7.32 -5.59
N GLU A 38 -0.30 8.29 -4.91
CA GLU A 38 1.03 8.11 -4.35
C GLU A 38 0.94 7.64 -2.92
N ILE A 39 1.80 6.69 -2.59
CA ILE A 39 1.89 6.11 -1.25
C ILE A 39 3.31 6.31 -0.74
N TYR A 40 3.43 6.88 0.45
CA TYR A 40 4.70 7.01 1.15
C TYR A 40 4.74 5.97 2.27
N LEU A 41 5.81 5.17 2.30
CA LEU A 41 5.99 4.20 3.38
C LEU A 41 6.73 4.87 4.53
N ARG A 42 6.01 5.17 5.59
CA ARG A 42 6.53 5.92 6.73
C ARG A 42 7.36 5.02 7.64
N LYS A 43 6.83 3.88 8.00
CA LYS A 43 7.55 2.90 8.82
C LYS A 43 6.84 1.54 8.77
N VAL A 44 7.52 0.55 9.32
CA VAL A 44 7.01 -0.81 9.41
C VAL A 44 7.14 -1.25 10.86
N ALA A 45 6.15 -1.96 11.39
CA ALA A 45 6.20 -2.48 12.75
C ALA A 45 7.41 -3.41 12.93
N PRO A 46 7.90 -3.59 14.16
CA PRO A 46 9.13 -4.36 14.41
C PRO A 46 9.21 -5.73 13.78
N LEU A 47 8.09 -6.42 13.64
CA LEU A 47 8.05 -7.74 13.01
C LEU A 47 7.74 -7.69 11.51
N GLY A 48 7.75 -6.49 10.94
CA GLY A 48 7.50 -6.30 9.52
C GLY A 48 6.04 -6.09 9.16
N ASP A 49 5.14 -6.09 10.13
CA ASP A 49 3.71 -6.01 9.88
C ASP A 49 3.00 -5.41 11.10
N PRO A 50 2.13 -4.42 10.93
CA PRO A 50 1.68 -3.80 9.68
C PRO A 50 2.66 -2.76 9.14
N MET A 51 2.41 -2.34 7.90
CA MET A 51 3.13 -1.24 7.27
C MET A 51 2.33 0.04 7.50
N GLU A 52 3.01 1.12 7.87
CA GLU A 52 2.37 2.42 8.10
C GLU A 52 2.64 3.36 6.96
N LEU A 53 1.58 3.82 6.35
CA LEU A 53 1.61 4.59 5.11
C LEU A 53 1.04 5.98 5.29
N THR A 54 1.45 6.88 4.39
CA THR A 54 0.79 8.17 4.22
C THR A 54 0.21 8.17 2.81
N VAL A 55 -1.10 8.37 2.72
CA VAL A 55 -1.83 8.42 1.44
C VAL A 55 -2.74 9.63 1.47
N ARG A 56 -2.60 10.51 0.48
CA ARG A 56 -3.42 11.72 0.36
C ARG A 56 -3.46 12.56 1.65
N GLY A 57 -2.34 12.61 2.36
CA GLY A 57 -2.25 13.36 3.60
C GLY A 57 -2.81 12.65 4.83
N TYR A 58 -3.28 11.43 4.68
CA TYR A 58 -3.77 10.62 5.79
C TYR A 58 -2.79 9.52 6.12
N GLU A 59 -2.68 9.22 7.42
CA GLU A 59 -1.88 8.10 7.87
C GLU A 59 -2.78 6.90 8.05
N LEU A 60 -2.33 5.75 7.53
CA LEU A 60 -3.08 4.51 7.68
C LEU A 60 -2.12 3.33 7.74
N SER A 61 -2.63 2.20 8.21
CA SER A 61 -1.86 0.97 8.32
C SER A 61 -2.44 -0.09 7.42
N ILE A 62 -1.56 -0.90 6.82
CA ILE A 62 -1.99 -1.99 5.96
C ILE A 62 -1.16 -3.22 6.27
N ARG A 63 -1.77 -4.39 6.24
CA ARG A 63 -1.06 -5.63 6.45
C ARG A 63 -0.27 -6.01 5.20
N LYS A 64 0.85 -6.70 5.40
CA LYS A 64 1.68 -7.16 4.29
C LYS A 64 0.90 -7.98 3.28
N GLU A 65 0.01 -8.85 3.76
CA GLU A 65 -0.79 -9.68 2.86
C GLU A 65 -1.67 -8.86 1.93
N ASP A 66 -2.14 -7.69 2.40
CA ASP A 66 -2.91 -6.79 1.56
C ASP A 66 -1.99 -5.95 0.68
N ALA A 67 -0.82 -5.57 1.21
CA ALA A 67 0.15 -4.78 0.46
C ALA A 67 0.63 -5.49 -0.80
N GLN A 68 0.75 -6.81 -0.76
CA GLN A 68 1.17 -7.58 -1.93
C GLN A 68 0.14 -7.56 -3.07
N MET A 69 -1.08 -7.12 -2.79
CA MET A 69 -2.12 -6.98 -3.80
C MET A 69 -2.06 -5.62 -4.51
N ILE A 70 -1.19 -4.73 -4.06
CA ILE A 70 -1.09 -3.38 -4.62
C ILE A 70 0.16 -3.29 -5.48
N GLU A 71 -0.04 -3.24 -6.78
CA GLU A 71 1.08 -3.10 -7.72
C GLU A 71 1.51 -1.64 -7.77
N ILE A 72 2.80 -1.40 -7.67
CA ILE A 72 3.36 -0.05 -7.66
C ILE A 72 4.39 0.14 -8.78
N GLU A 73 4.55 1.40 -9.15
CA GLU A 73 5.61 1.86 -10.02
C GLU A 73 6.74 2.32 -9.11
N ALA A 74 7.80 1.57 -9.12
CA ALA A 74 8.93 1.85 -8.24
C ALA A 74 9.97 2.75 -8.91
#